data_2cfce5f694dca637f62035cbcaa42d75
#
_entry.id   2cfce5f694dca637f62035cbcaa42d75
#
_cell.length_a   1.000
_cell.length_b   1.000
_cell.length_c   1.000
_cell.angle_alpha   90.00
_cell.angle_beta   90.00
_cell.angle_gamma   90.00
#
_symmetry.space_group_name_H-M   'P 1'
#
loop_
_entity.id
_entity.type
_entity.pdbx_description
1 polymer ?
#
loop_
_entity_poly.entity_id
_entity_poly.type
_entity_poly.pdbx_seq_one_letter_code
_entity_poly.pdbx_strand_id
1 'polypeptide(L)'
;GGDWLIFGLARSDIKVSQKYFDTYYKNVEAAVREKNGILSERKYTEYSRTVLALTAIGKDPASVAGFNLLRPLADFEQVAKQGINGTIFALLALDSGNYEIPENPDAAVQATRQMYVDELLTRELPDGGWTLTGGEPDVDITAMTLQALAKYREQPEVEAAVERGLAVLSSLQEPDGGYTSWGSSNSESVAQVIVALTELGVPLDDERFVKNGVTVEDALLRFAQESGAFVHVLDGSGGDDGMATEQAFYALAAIHRAKTGKTTLYDMTDVMQ
;
A
#
# COMPACT_ATOMS: atom_id res chain seq x y z
N GLY A 1 -7.73 -14.67 -1.04
CA GLY A 1 -7.40 -13.72 -2.13
C GLY A 1 -8.50 -12.70 -2.32
N GLY A 2 -8.19 -11.61 -3.00
CA GLY A 2 -9.12 -10.50 -3.22
C GLY A 2 -9.09 -9.42 -2.14
N ASP A 3 -8.12 -9.47 -1.22
CA ASP A 3 -8.00 -8.48 -0.13
C ASP A 3 -7.84 -7.05 -0.68
N TRP A 4 -7.03 -6.88 -1.74
CA TRP A 4 -6.83 -5.57 -2.37
C TRP A 4 -8.07 -5.07 -3.10
N LEU A 5 -8.83 -5.96 -3.75
CA LEU A 5 -10.11 -5.59 -4.36
C LEU A 5 -11.12 -5.14 -3.30
N ILE A 6 -11.24 -5.90 -2.20
CA ILE A 6 -12.12 -5.53 -1.06
C ILE A 6 -11.69 -4.18 -0.49
N PHE A 7 -10.40 -3.98 -0.26
CA PHE A 7 -9.84 -2.73 0.23
C PHE A 7 -10.20 -1.57 -0.69
N GLY A 8 -9.92 -1.68 -1.99
CA GLY A 8 -10.25 -0.64 -2.96
C GLY A 8 -11.74 -0.34 -3.04
N LEU A 9 -12.60 -1.37 -3.09
CA LEU A 9 -14.06 -1.21 -3.11
C LEU A 9 -14.58 -0.49 -1.85
N ALA A 10 -14.09 -0.87 -0.68
CA ALA A 10 -14.51 -0.28 0.58
C ALA A 10 -14.04 1.17 0.75
N ARG A 11 -12.88 1.52 0.16
CA ARG A 11 -12.33 2.89 0.18
C ARG A 11 -12.89 3.78 -0.93
N SER A 12 -13.57 3.22 -1.92
CA SER A 12 -14.25 3.97 -2.98
C SER A 12 -15.66 4.42 -2.55
N ASP A 13 -16.27 5.32 -3.32
CA ASP A 13 -17.67 5.72 -3.14
C ASP A 13 -18.64 4.86 -3.98
N ILE A 14 -18.14 3.78 -4.58
CA ILE A 14 -18.98 2.86 -5.36
C ILE A 14 -19.89 2.09 -4.40
N LYS A 15 -21.18 2.05 -4.75
CA LYS A 15 -22.15 1.28 -3.97
C LYS A 15 -21.92 -0.21 -4.17
N VAL A 16 -21.35 -0.86 -3.18
CA VAL A 16 -21.16 -2.30 -3.12
C VAL A 16 -22.20 -2.90 -2.18
N SER A 17 -22.76 -4.06 -2.56
CA SER A 17 -23.70 -4.77 -1.69
C SER A 17 -23.00 -5.20 -0.39
N GLN A 18 -23.60 -4.92 0.76
CA GLN A 18 -23.10 -5.35 2.07
C GLN A 18 -22.88 -6.88 2.10
N LYS A 19 -23.74 -7.63 1.43
CA LYS A 19 -23.59 -9.10 1.29
C LYS A 19 -22.25 -9.52 0.70
N TYR A 20 -21.65 -8.69 -0.19
CA TYR A 20 -20.34 -8.96 -0.78
C TYR A 20 -19.24 -8.91 0.29
N PHE A 21 -19.22 -7.84 1.09
CA PHE A 21 -18.28 -7.70 2.20
C PHE A 21 -18.51 -8.75 3.30
N ASP A 22 -19.76 -9.07 3.62
CA ASP A 22 -20.09 -10.12 4.58
C ASP A 22 -19.63 -11.50 4.11
N THR A 23 -19.70 -11.78 2.81
CA THR A 23 -19.21 -13.03 2.25
C THR A 23 -17.69 -13.11 2.33
N TYR A 24 -17.00 -12.01 1.99
CA TYR A 24 -15.55 -11.92 2.17
C TYR A 24 -15.14 -12.17 3.61
N TYR A 25 -15.78 -11.48 4.57
CA TYR A 25 -15.48 -11.64 6.00
C TYR A 25 -15.66 -13.08 6.47
N LYS A 26 -16.76 -13.73 6.09
CA LYS A 26 -17.01 -15.16 6.42
C LYS A 26 -15.91 -16.07 5.87
N ASN A 27 -15.43 -15.79 4.65
CA ASN A 27 -14.34 -16.57 4.05
C ASN A 27 -13.02 -16.36 4.82
N VAL A 28 -12.75 -15.12 5.26
CA VAL A 28 -11.57 -14.81 6.10
C VAL A 28 -11.69 -15.55 7.44
N GLU A 29 -12.84 -15.48 8.14
CA GLU A 29 -13.06 -16.21 9.40
C GLU A 29 -12.85 -17.71 9.24
N ALA A 30 -13.35 -18.31 8.15
CA ALA A 30 -13.19 -19.73 7.87
C ALA A 30 -11.70 -20.07 7.66
N ALA A 31 -10.97 -19.29 6.85
CA ALA A 31 -9.55 -19.50 6.61
C ALA A 31 -8.70 -19.31 7.87
N VAL A 32 -9.00 -18.30 8.67
CA VAL A 32 -8.31 -18.05 9.96
C VAL A 32 -8.53 -19.21 10.93
N ARG A 33 -9.77 -19.72 11.02
CA ARG A 33 -10.11 -20.85 11.88
C ARG A 33 -9.43 -22.14 11.43
N GLU A 34 -9.46 -22.43 10.11
CA GLU A 34 -8.82 -23.62 9.54
C GLU A 34 -7.31 -23.64 9.79
N LYS A 35 -6.67 -22.45 9.74
CA LYS A 35 -5.24 -22.29 9.94
C LYS A 35 -4.84 -21.98 11.39
N ASN A 36 -5.76 -22.08 12.36
CA ASN A 36 -5.51 -21.73 13.75
C ASN A 36 -4.86 -20.34 13.94
N GLY A 37 -5.29 -19.35 13.16
CA GLY A 37 -4.78 -17.99 13.22
C GLY A 37 -3.47 -17.75 12.47
N ILE A 38 -2.83 -18.79 11.91
CA ILE A 38 -1.54 -18.68 11.22
C ILE A 38 -1.80 -18.53 9.71
N LEU A 39 -1.91 -17.28 9.22
CA LEU A 39 -2.12 -17.01 7.80
C LEU A 39 -0.89 -17.41 6.97
N SER A 40 0.30 -17.13 7.47
CA SER A 40 1.58 -17.52 6.88
C SER A 40 2.68 -17.56 7.93
N GLU A 41 3.60 -18.52 7.81
CA GLU A 41 4.80 -18.62 8.66
C GLU A 41 5.96 -17.74 8.17
N ARG A 42 5.89 -17.23 6.93
CA ARG A 42 7.01 -16.51 6.28
C ARG A 42 6.60 -15.17 5.69
N LYS A 43 5.36 -15.04 5.20
CA LYS A 43 4.88 -13.86 4.48
C LYS A 43 3.97 -13.05 5.41
N TYR A 44 4.55 -12.19 6.22
CA TYR A 44 3.81 -11.36 7.18
C TYR A 44 2.94 -10.30 6.49
N THR A 45 3.23 -9.98 5.23
CA THR A 45 2.32 -9.18 4.38
C THR A 45 0.95 -9.84 4.16
N GLU A 46 0.81 -11.16 4.37
CA GLU A 46 -0.50 -11.82 4.36
C GLU A 46 -1.39 -11.32 5.51
N TYR A 47 -0.81 -11.13 6.70
CA TYR A 47 -1.53 -10.52 7.82
C TYR A 47 -1.84 -9.05 7.53
N SER A 48 -0.86 -8.29 7.08
CA SER A 48 -1.01 -6.86 6.82
C SER A 48 -2.12 -6.57 5.82
N ARG A 49 -2.15 -7.25 4.66
CA ARG A 49 -3.20 -7.03 3.66
C ARG A 49 -4.58 -7.45 4.15
N THR A 50 -4.67 -8.54 4.95
CA THR A 50 -5.93 -8.97 5.55
C THR A 50 -6.41 -7.95 6.58
N VAL A 51 -5.52 -7.42 7.43
CA VAL A 51 -5.83 -6.33 8.36
C VAL A 51 -6.37 -5.12 7.61
N LEU A 52 -5.69 -4.66 6.55
CA LEU A 52 -6.13 -3.53 5.73
C LEU A 52 -7.53 -3.74 5.15
N ALA A 53 -7.80 -4.92 4.57
CA ALA A 53 -9.10 -5.23 4.01
C ALA A 53 -10.21 -5.29 5.08
N LEU A 54 -9.93 -5.89 6.23
CA LEU A 54 -10.87 -5.97 7.36
C LEU A 54 -11.17 -4.58 7.93
N THR A 55 -10.16 -3.76 8.15
CA THR A 55 -10.31 -2.38 8.61
C THR A 55 -11.19 -1.59 7.65
N ALA A 56 -10.94 -1.71 6.34
CA ALA A 56 -11.69 -0.98 5.32
C ALA A 56 -13.19 -1.31 5.30
N ILE A 57 -13.58 -2.55 5.66
CA ILE A 57 -14.99 -2.97 5.76
C ILE A 57 -15.56 -2.86 7.18
N GLY A 58 -14.86 -2.17 8.11
CA GLY A 58 -15.31 -1.95 9.49
C GLY A 58 -15.32 -3.21 10.35
N LYS A 59 -14.43 -4.18 10.08
CA LYS A 59 -14.26 -5.38 10.90
C LYS A 59 -12.99 -5.27 11.73
N ASP A 60 -13.08 -5.71 12.98
CA ASP A 60 -11.96 -5.67 13.92
C ASP A 60 -10.95 -6.80 13.63
N PRO A 61 -9.72 -6.48 13.16
CA PRO A 61 -8.69 -7.48 12.92
C PRO A 61 -8.10 -8.08 14.22
N ALA A 62 -8.34 -7.46 15.37
CA ALA A 62 -7.92 -8.00 16.66
C ALA A 62 -8.80 -9.15 17.14
N SER A 63 -9.96 -9.39 16.49
CA SER A 63 -10.92 -10.42 16.93
C SER A 63 -11.58 -11.13 15.75
N VAL A 64 -10.78 -11.90 14.97
CA VAL A 64 -11.25 -12.67 13.81
C VAL A 64 -11.32 -14.14 14.18
N ALA A 65 -12.51 -14.70 14.27
CA ALA A 65 -12.72 -16.11 14.66
C ALA A 65 -12.01 -16.52 15.97
N GLY A 66 -11.81 -15.58 16.89
CA GLY A 66 -11.11 -15.78 18.17
C GLY A 66 -9.60 -15.55 18.12
N PHE A 67 -9.05 -15.12 17.00
CA PHE A 67 -7.63 -14.83 16.80
C PHE A 67 -7.39 -13.32 16.59
N ASN A 68 -6.25 -12.83 17.10
CA ASN A 68 -5.79 -11.47 16.88
C ASN A 68 -4.77 -11.44 15.73
N LEU A 69 -5.18 -10.91 14.58
CA LEU A 69 -4.33 -10.83 13.37
C LEU A 69 -3.28 -9.70 13.44
N LEU A 70 -3.37 -8.80 14.43
CA LEU A 70 -2.34 -7.79 14.69
C LEU A 70 -1.15 -8.37 15.44
N ARG A 71 -1.35 -9.46 16.23
CA ARG A 71 -0.31 -10.05 17.07
C ARG A 71 0.94 -10.48 16.30
N PRO A 72 0.86 -11.12 15.11
CA PRO A 72 2.03 -11.43 14.31
C PRO A 72 2.83 -10.19 13.90
N LEU A 73 2.16 -9.05 13.67
CA LEU A 73 2.82 -7.78 13.34
C LEU A 73 3.52 -7.12 14.54
N ALA A 74 3.40 -7.71 15.73
CA ALA A 74 4.13 -7.29 16.92
C ALA A 74 5.49 -7.99 17.06
N ASP A 75 5.85 -8.93 16.20
CA ASP A 75 7.18 -9.57 16.16
C ASP A 75 8.03 -8.89 15.08
N PHE A 76 8.86 -7.93 15.51
CA PHE A 76 9.69 -7.14 14.61
C PHE A 76 10.62 -8.00 13.76
N GLU A 77 11.30 -8.98 14.37
CA GLU A 77 12.26 -9.81 13.63
C GLU A 77 11.59 -10.66 12.56
N GLN A 78 10.43 -11.23 12.84
CA GLN A 78 9.71 -12.04 11.86
C GLN A 78 9.19 -11.19 10.69
N VAL A 79 8.68 -10.00 10.98
CA VAL A 79 8.24 -9.05 9.95
C VAL A 79 9.43 -8.61 9.09
N ALA A 80 10.55 -8.22 9.71
CA ALA A 80 11.75 -7.74 9.01
C ALA A 80 12.44 -8.84 8.17
N LYS A 81 12.29 -10.12 8.53
CA LYS A 81 12.79 -11.25 7.72
C LYS A 81 12.18 -11.33 6.32
N GLN A 82 11.00 -10.77 6.11
CA GLN A 82 10.40 -10.67 4.78
C GLN A 82 11.00 -9.53 3.94
N GLY A 83 12.00 -8.82 4.48
CA GLY A 83 12.62 -7.66 3.85
C GLY A 83 11.75 -6.41 3.99
N ILE A 84 12.05 -5.41 3.17
CA ILE A 84 11.42 -4.08 3.27
C ILE A 84 9.89 -4.13 3.14
N ASN A 85 9.34 -5.00 2.29
CA ASN A 85 7.89 -5.16 2.12
C ASN A 85 7.19 -5.57 3.42
N GLY A 86 7.82 -6.43 4.23
CA GLY A 86 7.28 -6.79 5.54
C GLY A 86 7.07 -5.57 6.41
N THR A 87 8.11 -4.76 6.52
CA THR A 87 8.12 -3.53 7.33
C THR A 87 7.12 -2.48 6.83
N ILE A 88 7.11 -2.21 5.51
CA ILE A 88 6.18 -1.25 4.88
C ILE A 88 4.72 -1.62 5.22
N PHE A 89 4.33 -2.85 4.89
CA PHE A 89 2.94 -3.25 5.04
C PHE A 89 2.51 -3.48 6.48
N ALA A 90 3.42 -3.85 7.39
CA ALA A 90 3.12 -3.91 8.81
C ALA A 90 2.80 -2.52 9.36
N LEU A 91 3.60 -1.50 9.00
CA LEU A 91 3.37 -0.12 9.42
C LEU A 91 2.04 0.42 8.88
N LEU A 92 1.78 0.26 7.57
CA LEU A 92 0.50 0.64 6.95
C LEU A 92 -0.70 -0.03 7.63
N ALA A 93 -0.61 -1.34 7.91
CA ALA A 93 -1.69 -2.09 8.55
C ALA A 93 -1.97 -1.60 9.98
N LEU A 94 -0.92 -1.43 10.78
CA LEU A 94 -1.04 -0.95 12.16
C LEU A 94 -1.57 0.49 12.23
N ASP A 95 -1.21 1.33 11.26
CA ASP A 95 -1.59 2.74 11.22
C ASP A 95 -2.98 2.97 10.65
N SER A 96 -3.48 2.03 9.85
CA SER A 96 -4.75 2.18 9.13
C SER A 96 -5.96 2.48 10.02
N GLY A 97 -6.04 1.84 11.18
CA GLY A 97 -7.05 2.06 12.20
C GLY A 97 -6.47 2.62 13.53
N ASN A 98 -5.23 3.14 13.51
CA ASN A 98 -4.50 3.54 14.72
C ASN A 98 -4.42 2.44 15.78
N TYR A 99 -4.24 1.19 15.35
CA TYR A 99 -4.23 0.05 16.26
C TYR A 99 -3.08 0.10 17.26
N GLU A 100 -3.36 -0.18 18.52
CA GLU A 100 -2.30 -0.50 19.47
C GLU A 100 -1.58 -1.79 19.04
N ILE A 101 -0.25 -1.79 19.11
CA ILE A 101 0.52 -3.01 18.85
C ILE A 101 0.34 -3.93 20.06
N PRO A 102 -0.29 -5.11 19.89
CA PRO A 102 -0.54 -5.98 21.03
C PRO A 102 0.75 -6.55 21.59
N GLU A 103 0.77 -6.85 22.90
CA GLU A 103 1.83 -7.63 23.49
C GLU A 103 1.89 -9.02 22.83
N ASN A 104 3.07 -9.44 22.42
CA ASN A 104 3.33 -10.77 21.89
C ASN A 104 4.45 -11.45 22.68
N PRO A 105 4.12 -12.23 23.71
CA PRO A 105 5.14 -12.91 24.52
C PRO A 105 5.97 -13.95 23.75
N ASP A 106 5.54 -14.33 22.54
CA ASP A 106 6.27 -15.23 21.66
C ASP A 106 7.20 -14.48 20.68
N ALA A 107 7.13 -13.14 20.65
CA ALA A 107 7.99 -12.34 19.79
C ALA A 107 9.45 -12.39 20.25
N ALA A 108 10.36 -12.59 19.31
CA ALA A 108 11.79 -12.47 19.60
C ALA A 108 12.16 -11.03 19.98
N VAL A 109 11.54 -10.05 19.28
CA VAL A 109 11.66 -8.63 19.59
C VAL A 109 10.27 -8.01 19.46
N GLN A 110 9.71 -7.52 20.58
CA GLN A 110 8.45 -6.80 20.59
C GLN A 110 8.56 -5.52 19.74
N ALA A 111 7.75 -5.42 18.71
CA ALA A 111 7.78 -4.29 17.79
C ALA A 111 7.24 -3.00 18.41
N THR A 112 7.79 -1.89 17.97
CA THR A 112 7.20 -0.55 18.08
C THR A 112 7.09 0.07 16.68
N ARG A 113 6.24 1.08 16.51
CA ARG A 113 6.17 1.82 15.25
C ARG A 113 7.50 2.46 14.89
N GLN A 114 8.20 3.01 15.89
CA GLN A 114 9.50 3.63 15.65
C GLN A 114 10.52 2.65 15.10
N MET A 115 10.55 1.41 15.56
CA MET A 115 11.44 0.38 15.00
C MET A 115 11.18 0.12 13.51
N TYR A 116 9.92 0.14 13.08
CA TYR A 116 9.58 0.01 11.66
C TYR A 116 9.99 1.26 10.86
N VAL A 117 9.79 2.45 11.40
CA VAL A 117 10.26 3.70 10.78
C VAL A 117 11.79 3.69 10.64
N ASP A 118 12.51 3.37 11.71
CA ASP A 118 13.97 3.32 11.73
C ASP A 118 14.53 2.29 10.73
N GLU A 119 13.87 1.12 10.62
CA GLU A 119 14.24 0.09 9.64
C GLU A 119 14.07 0.61 8.19
N LEU A 120 12.99 1.35 7.90
CA LEU A 120 12.79 1.95 6.58
C LEU A 120 13.87 3.02 6.29
N LEU A 121 14.16 3.88 7.26
CA LEU A 121 15.20 4.92 7.11
C LEU A 121 16.59 4.28 6.92
N THR A 122 16.90 3.19 7.65
CA THR A 122 18.18 2.47 7.52
C THR A 122 18.37 1.84 6.15
N ARG A 123 17.26 1.51 5.45
CA ARG A 123 17.28 0.92 4.10
C ARG A 123 17.26 1.94 2.97
N GLU A 124 17.17 3.22 3.29
CA GLU A 124 17.28 4.26 2.27
C GLU A 124 18.63 4.18 1.55
N LEU A 125 18.61 4.30 0.23
CA LEU A 125 19.83 4.34 -0.58
C LEU A 125 20.58 5.67 -0.39
N PRO A 126 21.91 5.71 -0.58
CA PRO A 126 22.71 6.92 -0.34
C PRO A 126 22.21 8.18 -1.08
N ASP A 127 21.70 8.01 -2.29
CA ASP A 127 21.17 9.08 -3.14
C ASP A 127 19.64 9.24 -3.03
N GLY A 128 19.03 8.57 -2.06
CA GLY A 128 17.59 8.56 -1.80
C GLY A 128 16.85 7.39 -2.47
N GLY A 129 15.60 7.19 -2.06
CA GLY A 129 14.75 6.11 -2.53
C GLY A 129 15.11 4.74 -1.94
N TRP A 130 14.35 3.73 -2.34
CA TRP A 130 14.44 2.36 -1.79
C TRP A 130 14.38 1.31 -2.88
N THR A 131 14.88 0.13 -2.54
CA THR A 131 14.91 -1.02 -3.45
C THR A 131 14.68 -2.32 -2.67
N LEU A 132 14.23 -3.36 -3.36
CA LEU A 132 14.02 -4.67 -2.77
C LEU A 132 15.35 -5.40 -2.52
N THR A 133 16.30 -5.30 -3.44
CA THR A 133 17.53 -6.15 -3.48
C THR A 133 18.84 -5.36 -3.43
N GLY A 134 18.79 -4.03 -3.27
CA GLY A 134 19.96 -3.14 -3.37
C GLY A 134 20.25 -2.72 -4.82
N GLY A 135 21.17 -1.79 -5.01
CA GLY A 135 21.50 -1.18 -6.29
C GLY A 135 20.73 0.13 -6.50
N GLU A 136 20.13 0.29 -7.67
CA GLU A 136 19.35 1.47 -8.02
C GLU A 136 17.99 1.49 -7.32
N PRO A 137 17.41 2.67 -7.06
CA PRO A 137 16.09 2.78 -6.47
C PRO A 137 15.02 2.20 -7.42
N ASP A 138 14.09 1.45 -6.82
CA ASP A 138 12.94 0.90 -7.51
C ASP A 138 11.71 1.81 -7.28
N VAL A 139 10.94 2.05 -8.32
CA VAL A 139 9.76 2.93 -8.27
C VAL A 139 8.74 2.44 -7.26
N ASP A 140 8.41 1.14 -7.32
CA ASP A 140 7.34 0.56 -6.51
C ASP A 140 7.73 0.55 -5.03
N ILE A 141 8.96 0.12 -4.73
CA ILE A 141 9.47 0.07 -3.36
C ILE A 141 9.62 1.48 -2.77
N THR A 142 10.11 2.44 -3.58
CA THR A 142 10.20 3.83 -3.15
C THR A 142 8.81 4.40 -2.86
N ALA A 143 7.85 4.23 -3.78
CA ALA A 143 6.50 4.72 -3.59
C ALA A 143 5.80 4.09 -2.37
N MET A 144 5.88 2.76 -2.21
CA MET A 144 5.27 2.08 -1.06
C MET A 144 5.92 2.48 0.27
N THR A 145 7.24 2.72 0.28
CA THR A 145 7.92 3.23 1.49
C THR A 145 7.43 4.63 1.85
N LEU A 146 7.27 5.51 0.86
CA LEU A 146 6.72 6.86 1.08
C LEU A 146 5.29 6.81 1.62
N GLN A 147 4.45 5.87 1.14
CA GLN A 147 3.11 5.64 1.70
C GLN A 147 3.17 5.32 3.20
N ALA A 148 4.07 4.43 3.61
CA ALA A 148 4.23 4.05 5.01
C ALA A 148 4.81 5.17 5.90
N LEU A 149 5.70 5.98 5.36
CA LEU A 149 6.33 7.08 6.08
C LEU A 149 5.47 8.35 6.15
N ALA A 150 4.41 8.46 5.36
CA ALA A 150 3.59 9.67 5.25
C ALA A 150 3.08 10.20 6.60
N LYS A 151 2.74 9.30 7.52
CA LYS A 151 2.23 9.64 8.86
C LYS A 151 3.30 10.15 9.83
N TYR A 152 4.59 10.00 9.50
CA TYR A 152 5.72 10.28 10.40
C TYR A 152 6.53 11.52 9.99
N ARG A 153 6.02 12.33 9.07
CA ARG A 153 6.71 13.52 8.53
C ARG A 153 7.01 14.63 9.56
N GLU A 154 6.43 14.55 10.74
CA GLU A 154 6.80 15.45 11.84
C GLU A 154 8.22 15.16 12.38
N GLN A 155 8.77 13.98 12.10
CA GLN A 155 10.16 13.64 12.40
C GLN A 155 11.06 14.20 11.30
N PRO A 156 12.06 15.07 11.62
CA PRO A 156 12.88 15.74 10.60
C PRO A 156 13.65 14.78 9.69
N GLU A 157 14.10 13.64 10.20
CA GLU A 157 14.79 12.59 9.44
C GLU A 157 13.85 11.89 8.44
N VAL A 158 12.59 11.66 8.84
CA VAL A 158 11.57 11.11 7.95
C VAL A 158 11.21 12.10 6.85
N GLU A 159 10.98 13.36 7.21
CA GLU A 159 10.68 14.42 6.23
C GLU A 159 11.80 14.56 5.19
N ALA A 160 13.05 14.55 5.63
CA ALA A 160 14.20 14.61 4.73
C ALA A 160 14.28 13.40 3.80
N ALA A 161 14.00 12.20 4.30
CA ALA A 161 13.96 10.98 3.50
C ALA A 161 12.78 10.98 2.51
N VAL A 162 11.61 11.48 2.92
CA VAL A 162 10.44 11.65 2.06
C VAL A 162 10.74 12.59 0.89
N GLU A 163 11.36 13.74 1.14
CA GLU A 163 11.72 14.69 0.08
C GLU A 163 12.75 14.11 -0.91
N ARG A 164 13.74 13.34 -0.42
CA ARG A 164 14.67 12.62 -1.31
C ARG A 164 13.95 11.56 -2.14
N GLY A 165 13.05 10.79 -1.53
CA GLY A 165 12.23 9.79 -2.22
C GLY A 165 11.34 10.40 -3.31
N LEU A 166 10.71 11.55 -3.02
CA LEU A 166 9.92 12.30 -4.02
C LEU A 166 10.80 12.79 -5.17
N ALA A 167 12.01 13.29 -4.89
CA ALA A 167 12.96 13.69 -5.93
C ALA A 167 13.37 12.50 -6.82
N VAL A 168 13.61 11.33 -6.22
CA VAL A 168 13.88 10.08 -6.95
C VAL A 168 12.71 9.70 -7.84
N LEU A 169 11.47 9.65 -7.32
CA LEU A 169 10.29 9.34 -8.14
C LEU A 169 10.09 10.32 -9.29
N SER A 170 10.31 11.62 -9.05
CA SER A 170 10.26 12.63 -10.12
C SER A 170 11.32 12.41 -11.19
N SER A 171 12.53 11.97 -10.81
CA SER A 171 13.63 11.69 -11.74
C SER A 171 13.43 10.43 -12.57
N LEU A 172 12.73 9.42 -12.00
CA LEU A 172 12.43 8.15 -12.66
C LEU A 172 11.19 8.22 -13.55
N GLN A 173 10.43 9.32 -13.50
CA GLN A 173 9.24 9.50 -14.31
C GLN A 173 9.60 9.67 -15.78
N GLU A 174 9.00 8.85 -16.63
CA GLU A 174 9.21 8.85 -18.09
C GLU A 174 8.60 10.08 -18.78
N PRO A 175 9.07 10.45 -19.98
CA PRO A 175 8.55 11.60 -20.74
C PRO A 175 7.05 11.55 -21.03
N ASP A 176 6.44 10.36 -20.99
CA ASP A 176 5.01 10.12 -21.19
C ASP A 176 4.19 10.14 -19.89
N GLY A 177 4.82 10.54 -18.76
CA GLY A 177 4.21 10.62 -17.44
C GLY A 177 4.16 9.29 -16.67
N GLY A 178 4.51 8.19 -17.33
CA GLY A 178 4.52 6.85 -16.74
C GLY A 178 5.79 6.49 -15.99
N TYR A 179 5.91 5.21 -15.62
CA TYR A 179 7.05 4.65 -14.90
C TYR A 179 7.42 3.28 -15.42
N THR A 180 8.72 3.00 -15.41
CA THR A 180 9.28 1.69 -15.74
C THR A 180 9.82 1.03 -14.49
N SER A 181 9.39 -0.20 -14.21
CA SER A 181 9.93 -1.07 -13.17
C SER A 181 10.18 -2.46 -13.75
N TRP A 182 11.28 -3.10 -13.35
CA TRP A 182 11.70 -4.42 -13.85
C TRP A 182 11.74 -4.54 -15.39
N GLY A 183 12.06 -3.43 -16.04
CA GLY A 183 12.22 -3.38 -17.50
C GLY A 183 10.93 -3.21 -18.32
N SER A 184 9.81 -2.96 -17.66
CA SER A 184 8.50 -2.72 -18.29
C SER A 184 7.88 -1.43 -17.79
N SER A 185 7.42 -0.57 -18.73
CA SER A 185 6.51 0.53 -18.37
C SER A 185 5.14 -0.08 -18.05
N ASN A 186 4.68 0.10 -16.82
CA ASN A 186 3.52 -0.64 -16.32
C ASN A 186 2.57 0.21 -15.47
N SER A 187 1.31 -0.20 -15.42
CA SER A 187 0.25 0.50 -14.72
C SER A 187 0.41 0.46 -13.19
N GLU A 188 0.96 -0.63 -12.67
CA GLU A 188 1.11 -0.84 -11.22
C GLU A 188 2.09 0.17 -10.62
N SER A 189 3.22 0.41 -11.30
CA SER A 189 4.18 1.42 -10.85
C SER A 189 3.58 2.82 -10.84
N VAL A 190 2.79 3.18 -11.86
CA VAL A 190 2.05 4.45 -11.88
C VAL A 190 1.05 4.52 -10.72
N ALA A 191 0.32 3.44 -10.46
CA ALA A 191 -0.65 3.35 -9.37
C ALA A 191 0.02 3.53 -7.99
N GLN A 192 1.18 2.90 -7.76
CA GLN A 192 1.92 3.06 -6.50
C GLN A 192 2.37 4.49 -6.28
N VAL A 193 2.85 5.18 -7.31
CA VAL A 193 3.25 6.59 -7.21
C VAL A 193 2.04 7.48 -6.91
N ILE A 194 0.90 7.27 -7.57
CA ILE A 194 -0.34 8.01 -7.28
C ILE A 194 -0.72 7.87 -5.80
N VAL A 195 -0.70 6.65 -5.27
CA VAL A 195 -1.03 6.43 -3.86
C VAL A 195 -0.02 7.13 -2.95
N ALA A 196 1.28 7.09 -3.26
CA ALA A 196 2.30 7.81 -2.49
C ALA A 196 2.06 9.32 -2.47
N LEU A 197 1.79 9.93 -3.62
CA LEU A 197 1.51 11.36 -3.72
C LEU A 197 0.26 11.75 -2.91
N THR A 198 -0.82 10.97 -3.03
CA THR A 198 -2.07 11.25 -2.30
C THR A 198 -1.92 11.04 -0.79
N GLU A 199 -1.16 10.03 -0.31
CA GLU A 199 -0.86 9.85 1.12
C GLU A 199 -0.04 11.00 1.67
N LEU A 200 0.89 11.54 0.88
CA LEU A 200 1.74 12.68 1.27
C LEU A 200 1.04 14.04 1.10
N GLY A 201 -0.17 14.09 0.54
CA GLY A 201 -0.88 15.32 0.23
C GLY A 201 -0.23 16.15 -0.89
N VAL A 202 0.59 15.51 -1.74
CA VAL A 202 1.19 16.14 -2.93
C VAL A 202 0.17 16.16 -4.06
N PRO A 203 -0.14 17.34 -4.65
CA PRO A 203 -1.06 17.42 -5.78
C PRO A 203 -0.57 16.58 -6.98
N LEU A 204 -1.50 15.94 -7.70
CA LEU A 204 -1.13 15.12 -8.87
C LEU A 204 -0.70 15.97 -10.08
N ASP A 205 -0.98 17.26 -10.04
CA ASP A 205 -0.52 18.28 -11.00
C ASP A 205 0.69 19.08 -10.49
N ASP A 206 1.36 18.64 -9.42
CA ASP A 206 2.64 19.17 -8.97
C ASP A 206 3.64 19.09 -10.14
N GLU A 207 4.34 20.20 -10.41
CA GLU A 207 5.25 20.34 -11.55
C GLU A 207 6.35 19.27 -11.60
N ARG A 208 6.74 18.71 -10.44
CA ARG A 208 7.70 17.62 -10.34
C ARG A 208 7.20 16.35 -11.03
N PHE A 209 5.88 16.13 -11.06
CA PHE A 209 5.21 14.91 -11.52
C PHE A 209 4.39 15.12 -12.82
N VAL A 210 4.61 16.24 -13.52
CA VAL A 210 4.04 16.50 -14.85
C VAL A 210 5.17 16.49 -15.88
N LYS A 211 5.12 15.54 -16.82
CA LYS A 211 6.11 15.41 -17.91
C LYS A 211 5.45 15.67 -19.26
N ASN A 212 5.97 16.65 -20.00
CA ASN A 212 5.40 17.06 -21.30
C ASN A 212 3.88 17.37 -21.25
N GLY A 213 3.40 17.88 -20.11
CA GLY A 213 1.98 18.17 -19.90
C GLY A 213 1.12 16.96 -19.53
N VAL A 214 1.72 15.79 -19.32
CA VAL A 214 1.03 14.55 -18.89
C VAL A 214 1.23 14.37 -17.39
N THR A 215 0.13 14.24 -16.65
CA THR A 215 0.13 13.93 -15.21
C THR A 215 0.22 12.42 -14.96
N VAL A 216 0.50 12.02 -13.71
CA VAL A 216 0.47 10.59 -13.35
C VAL A 216 -0.94 9.99 -13.48
N GLU A 217 -2.01 10.79 -13.28
CA GLU A 217 -3.40 10.35 -13.51
C GLU A 217 -3.64 10.08 -15.01
N ASP A 218 -3.22 10.97 -15.89
CA ASP A 218 -3.32 10.78 -17.34
C ASP A 218 -2.55 9.53 -17.77
N ALA A 219 -1.34 9.32 -17.21
CA ALA A 219 -0.52 8.15 -17.51
C ALA A 219 -1.21 6.84 -17.10
N LEU A 220 -1.83 6.79 -15.91
CA LEU A 220 -2.57 5.62 -15.45
C LEU A 220 -3.76 5.31 -16.36
N LEU A 221 -4.52 6.32 -16.74
CA LEU A 221 -5.74 6.14 -17.56
C LEU A 221 -5.46 5.58 -18.97
N ARG A 222 -4.23 5.67 -19.47
CA ARG A 222 -3.84 5.03 -20.74
C ARG A 222 -3.90 3.50 -20.70
N PHE A 223 -3.77 2.91 -19.52
CA PHE A 223 -3.83 1.45 -19.34
C PHE A 223 -5.27 0.93 -19.21
N ALA A 224 -6.27 1.83 -19.14
CA ALA A 224 -7.68 1.44 -19.05
C ALA A 224 -8.19 0.83 -20.35
N GLN A 225 -9.00 -0.23 -20.25
CA GLN A 225 -9.63 -0.92 -21.37
C GLN A 225 -11.12 -0.62 -21.42
N GLU A 226 -11.75 -0.84 -22.58
CA GLU A 226 -13.20 -0.69 -22.75
C GLU A 226 -14.02 -1.60 -21.81
N SER A 227 -13.43 -2.72 -21.40
CA SER A 227 -14.00 -3.64 -20.40
C SER A 227 -14.13 -3.02 -18.99
N GLY A 228 -13.44 -1.91 -18.73
CA GLY A 228 -13.26 -1.31 -17.40
C GLY A 228 -12.09 -1.90 -16.61
N ALA A 229 -11.39 -2.91 -17.14
CA ALA A 229 -10.16 -3.44 -16.59
C ALA A 229 -8.95 -2.59 -16.99
N PHE A 230 -7.81 -2.89 -16.40
CA PHE A 230 -6.51 -2.32 -16.75
C PHE A 230 -5.57 -3.40 -17.26
N VAL A 231 -4.69 -3.03 -18.17
CA VAL A 231 -3.60 -3.89 -18.63
C VAL A 231 -2.32 -3.59 -17.85
N HIS A 232 -1.45 -4.60 -17.75
CA HIS A 232 -0.13 -4.43 -17.13
C HIS A 232 0.74 -3.50 -17.98
N VAL A 233 0.85 -3.76 -19.29
CA VAL A 233 1.69 -3.01 -20.25
C VAL A 233 0.88 -2.57 -21.47
N LEU A 234 1.37 -1.51 -22.15
CA LEU A 234 0.72 -0.93 -23.34
C LEU A 234 1.20 -1.51 -24.68
N ASP A 235 2.09 -2.48 -24.66
CA ASP A 235 2.72 -3.04 -25.88
C ASP A 235 1.81 -4.01 -26.67
N GLY A 236 0.60 -4.26 -26.16
CA GLY A 236 -0.38 -5.18 -26.76
C GLY A 236 -0.09 -6.67 -26.49
N SER A 237 0.92 -7.00 -25.69
CA SER A 237 1.26 -8.39 -25.35
C SER A 237 0.34 -9.03 -24.32
N GLY A 238 -0.47 -8.23 -23.62
CA GLY A 238 -1.40 -8.66 -22.56
C GLY A 238 -2.84 -8.27 -22.82
N GLY A 239 -3.76 -8.96 -22.15
CA GLY A 239 -5.18 -8.58 -22.04
C GLY A 239 -5.46 -7.94 -20.68
N ASP A 240 -6.74 -7.96 -20.27
CA ASP A 240 -7.16 -7.54 -18.93
C ASP A 240 -6.34 -8.26 -17.86
N ASP A 241 -5.72 -7.51 -16.97
CA ASP A 241 -4.89 -8.03 -15.88
C ASP A 241 -5.54 -7.76 -14.53
N GLY A 242 -5.66 -8.81 -13.71
CA GLY A 242 -6.32 -8.70 -12.41
C GLY A 242 -5.54 -7.85 -11.41
N MET A 243 -4.21 -7.98 -11.37
CA MET A 243 -3.36 -7.21 -10.46
C MET A 243 -3.29 -5.74 -10.89
N ALA A 244 -3.08 -5.49 -12.20
CA ALA A 244 -3.12 -4.15 -12.76
C ALA A 244 -4.46 -3.46 -12.46
N THR A 245 -5.58 -4.18 -12.65
CA THR A 245 -6.92 -3.66 -12.39
C THR A 245 -7.14 -3.34 -10.90
N GLU A 246 -6.74 -4.24 -9.98
CA GLU A 246 -6.87 -4.00 -8.54
C GLU A 246 -6.04 -2.78 -8.09
N GLN A 247 -4.81 -2.66 -8.58
CA GLN A 247 -3.92 -1.55 -8.21
C GLN A 247 -4.39 -0.22 -8.81
N ALA A 248 -4.74 -0.20 -10.09
CA ALA A 248 -5.31 0.99 -10.71
C ALA A 248 -6.61 1.42 -10.01
N PHE A 249 -7.46 0.47 -9.64
CA PHE A 249 -8.72 0.76 -8.97
C PHE A 249 -8.53 1.43 -7.59
N TYR A 250 -7.65 0.91 -6.74
CA TYR A 250 -7.43 1.59 -5.45
C TYR A 250 -6.65 2.90 -5.60
N ALA A 251 -5.80 3.06 -6.63
CA ALA A 251 -5.20 4.34 -6.94
C ALA A 251 -6.24 5.38 -7.38
N LEU A 252 -7.22 5.00 -8.20
CA LEU A 252 -8.36 5.86 -8.55
C LEU A 252 -9.22 6.20 -7.32
N ALA A 253 -9.40 5.27 -6.39
CA ALA A 253 -10.04 5.55 -5.11
C ALA A 253 -9.24 6.58 -4.29
N ALA A 254 -7.91 6.48 -4.26
CA ALA A 254 -7.03 7.46 -3.60
C ALA A 254 -7.17 8.85 -4.22
N ILE A 255 -7.16 8.96 -5.56
CA ILE A 255 -7.40 10.20 -6.28
C ILE A 255 -8.75 10.81 -5.91
N HIS A 256 -9.81 10.00 -5.95
CA HIS A 256 -11.16 10.46 -5.63
C HIS A 256 -11.23 10.99 -4.19
N ARG A 257 -10.63 10.28 -3.24
CA ARG A 257 -10.57 10.70 -1.82
C ARG A 257 -9.84 12.03 -1.66
N ALA A 258 -8.68 12.19 -2.31
CA ALA A 258 -7.93 13.43 -2.29
C ALA A 258 -8.73 14.61 -2.89
N LYS A 259 -9.35 14.40 -4.06
CA LYS A 259 -10.18 15.43 -4.72
C LYS A 259 -11.45 15.82 -3.94
N THR A 260 -11.96 14.93 -3.09
CA THR A 260 -13.18 15.16 -2.29
C THR A 260 -12.90 15.50 -0.82
N GLY A 261 -11.63 15.67 -0.43
CA GLY A 261 -11.23 16.07 0.93
C GLY A 261 -11.52 15.03 2.00
N LYS A 262 -11.52 13.75 1.62
CA LYS A 262 -11.62 12.61 2.56
C LYS A 262 -10.27 12.25 3.15
N THR A 263 -10.26 11.42 4.21
CA THR A 263 -9.02 10.82 4.69
C THR A 263 -8.32 10.05 3.56
N THR A 264 -7.00 9.91 3.63
CA THR A 264 -6.22 9.21 2.60
C THR A 264 -6.64 7.74 2.46
N LEU A 265 -6.10 7.05 1.47
CA LEU A 265 -6.48 5.66 1.18
C LEU A 265 -6.25 4.74 2.40
N TYR A 266 -5.10 4.90 3.06
CA TYR A 266 -4.70 4.08 4.22
C TYR A 266 -5.16 4.65 5.57
N ASP A 267 -5.54 5.91 5.66
CA ASP A 267 -6.15 6.44 6.89
C ASP A 267 -7.65 6.06 6.95
N MET A 268 -7.92 5.00 7.69
CA MET A 268 -9.26 4.43 7.84
C MET A 268 -9.92 4.80 9.18
N THR A 269 -9.47 5.87 9.81
CA THR A 269 -10.11 6.41 11.03
C THR A 269 -11.54 6.86 10.78
N ASP A 270 -11.91 7.16 9.53
CA ASP A 270 -13.27 7.46 9.10
C ASP A 270 -14.21 6.23 9.06
N VAL A 271 -13.67 5.01 9.11
CA VAL A 271 -14.45 3.75 9.12
C VAL A 271 -14.71 3.27 10.54
N MET A 272 -13.80 3.58 11.46
CA MET A 272 -13.81 3.08 12.85
C MET A 272 -14.68 3.91 13.81
N GLN A 273 -15.53 4.81 13.30
CA GLN A 273 -16.41 5.68 14.10
C GLN A 273 -17.72 5.01 14.46
#